data_dc033d00ee06b0d326cc77b54b8d95cc
#
_entry.id   dc033d00ee06b0d326cc77b54b8d95cc
#
_cell.length_a   1.000
_cell.length_b   1.000
_cell.length_c   1.000
_cell.angle_alpha   90.00
_cell.angle_beta   90.00
_cell.angle_gamma   90.00
#
_symmetry.space_group_name_H-M   'P 1'
#
loop_
_entity.id
_entity.type
_entity.pdbx_description
1 polymer ?
#
loop_
_entity_poly.entity_id
_entity_poly.type
_entity_poly.pdbx_seq_one_letter_code
_entity_poly.pdbx_strand_id
1 'polypeptide(L)'
;MAKLSGSIDVPLPPEVAWKHASDLSRYKDWLTIHRVWRSTLPDDIEKGTVVESIVEVKGMYNRIKWTVVRYKPPEGMTLNGDGVGGVKVKLMAKVRPADEGSTVGFDVHLGGPALFGPIGMIVAAALRSDIKQSLQNFVRVFTAPDPGTNGDGGVRH
;
A
#
# COMPACT_ATOMS: atom_id res chain seq x y z
N MET A 1 -14.19 -7.50 13.37
CA MET A 1 -13.07 -6.83 12.68
C MET A 1 -12.20 -7.87 12.00
N ALA A 2 -11.92 -7.66 10.72
CA ALA A 2 -11.07 -8.56 9.98
C ALA A 2 -9.62 -8.08 10.02
N LYS A 3 -8.69 -9.01 10.17
CA LYS A 3 -7.26 -8.73 10.16
C LYS A 3 -6.62 -9.50 9.02
N LEU A 4 -5.91 -8.79 8.14
CA LEU A 4 -5.29 -9.36 6.97
C LEU A 4 -3.81 -8.98 6.97
N SER A 5 -2.97 -9.84 6.43
CA SER A 5 -1.55 -9.53 6.30
C SER A 5 -0.96 -10.18 5.06
N GLY A 6 0.13 -9.63 4.58
CA GLY A 6 0.89 -10.19 3.49
C GLY A 6 2.29 -9.61 3.49
N SER A 7 3.24 -10.35 2.96
CA SER A 7 4.61 -9.90 2.83
C SER A 7 5.27 -10.52 1.62
N ILE A 8 6.32 -9.88 1.13
CA ILE A 8 7.09 -10.37 -0.01
C ILE A 8 8.54 -9.93 0.13
N ASP A 9 9.46 -10.76 -0.32
CA ASP A 9 10.87 -10.41 -0.35
C ASP A 9 11.18 -9.62 -1.61
N VAL A 10 12.00 -8.56 -1.45
CA VAL A 10 12.43 -7.75 -2.59
C VAL A 10 13.95 -7.61 -2.55
N PRO A 11 14.63 -7.65 -3.71
CA PRO A 11 16.09 -7.53 -3.77
C PRO A 11 16.52 -6.05 -3.73
N LEU A 12 16.06 -5.32 -2.72
CA LEU A 12 16.39 -3.91 -2.53
C LEU A 12 16.78 -3.69 -1.07
N PRO A 13 17.78 -2.84 -0.78
CA PRO A 13 18.10 -2.49 0.61
C PRO A 13 16.88 -1.88 1.31
N PRO A 14 16.78 -2.01 2.64
CA PRO A 14 15.61 -1.49 3.36
C PRO A 14 15.31 -0.02 3.10
N GLU A 15 16.33 0.83 3.01
CA GLU A 15 16.13 2.25 2.76
C GLU A 15 15.52 2.52 1.38
N VAL A 16 15.93 1.74 0.38
CA VAL A 16 15.40 1.87 -0.99
C VAL A 16 13.98 1.33 -1.04
N ALA A 17 13.75 0.16 -0.45
CA ALA A 17 12.41 -0.43 -0.38
C ALA A 17 11.44 0.52 0.34
N TRP A 18 11.88 1.13 1.44
CA TRP A 18 11.08 2.10 2.18
C TRP A 18 10.73 3.33 1.33
N LYS A 19 11.72 3.86 0.62
CA LYS A 19 11.50 5.02 -0.24
C LYS A 19 10.36 4.77 -1.22
N HIS A 20 10.33 3.58 -1.83
CA HIS A 20 9.27 3.23 -2.77
C HIS A 20 7.94 2.94 -2.05
N ALA A 21 7.99 2.22 -0.94
CA ALA A 21 6.78 1.84 -0.21
C ALA A 21 6.07 3.04 0.42
N SER A 22 6.80 4.10 0.75
CA SER A 22 6.23 5.30 1.36
C SER A 22 5.96 6.42 0.35
N ASP A 23 6.25 6.23 -0.92
CA ASP A 23 6.02 7.23 -1.95
C ASP A 23 4.59 7.18 -2.45
N LEU A 24 3.74 8.03 -1.88
CA LEU A 24 2.31 8.07 -2.18
C LEU A 24 2.04 8.35 -3.67
N SER A 25 2.91 9.11 -4.33
CA SER A 25 2.72 9.49 -5.73
C SER A 25 2.85 8.29 -6.67
N ARG A 26 3.44 7.20 -6.22
CA ARG A 26 3.62 5.99 -7.02
C ARG A 26 2.63 4.87 -6.67
N TYR A 27 1.71 5.10 -5.72
CA TYR A 27 0.74 4.08 -5.31
C TYR A 27 -0.12 3.58 -6.47
N LYS A 28 -0.41 4.43 -7.44
CA LYS A 28 -1.17 4.05 -8.63
C LYS A 28 -0.47 2.96 -9.46
N ASP A 29 0.85 2.84 -9.31
CA ASP A 29 1.63 1.90 -10.12
C ASP A 29 1.63 0.47 -9.57
N TRP A 30 1.37 0.30 -8.28
CA TRP A 30 1.44 -1.02 -7.68
C TRP A 30 0.29 -1.37 -6.72
N LEU A 31 -0.31 -0.40 -6.04
CA LEU A 31 -1.37 -0.67 -5.06
C LEU A 31 -2.71 -0.81 -5.77
N THR A 32 -3.19 -2.04 -5.90
CA THR A 32 -4.35 -2.35 -6.75
C THR A 32 -5.64 -1.65 -6.32
N ILE A 33 -5.81 -1.42 -5.01
CA ILE A 33 -7.04 -0.78 -4.53
C ILE A 33 -7.04 0.74 -4.73
N HIS A 34 -5.87 1.34 -4.94
CA HIS A 34 -5.77 2.79 -5.09
C HIS A 34 -6.29 3.22 -6.46
N ARG A 35 -7.17 4.22 -6.49
CA ARG A 35 -7.68 4.81 -7.73
C ARG A 35 -7.11 6.20 -7.96
N VAL A 36 -7.31 7.11 -7.02
CA VAL A 36 -6.86 8.50 -7.19
C VAL A 36 -6.74 9.17 -5.83
N TRP A 37 -5.77 10.08 -5.72
CA TRP A 37 -5.66 10.97 -4.56
C TRP A 37 -6.65 12.11 -4.73
N ARG A 38 -7.40 12.42 -3.69
CA ARG A 38 -8.39 13.51 -3.68
C ARG A 38 -7.92 14.72 -2.91
N SER A 39 -6.70 14.70 -2.41
CA SER A 39 -6.07 15.82 -1.72
C SER A 39 -4.69 16.04 -2.30
N THR A 40 -4.11 17.21 -2.03
CA THR A 40 -2.72 17.50 -2.40
C THR A 40 -1.81 16.60 -1.57
N LEU A 41 -0.84 15.96 -2.22
CA LEU A 41 0.14 15.16 -1.51
C LEU A 41 1.23 16.05 -0.93
N PRO A 42 1.65 15.83 0.33
CA PRO A 42 2.76 16.58 0.91
C PRO A 42 4.08 16.13 0.27
N ASP A 43 5.08 17.00 0.33
CA ASP A 43 6.42 16.64 -0.14
C ASP A 43 7.03 15.55 0.74
N ASP A 44 6.80 15.63 2.04
CA ASP A 44 7.27 14.65 3.00
C ASP A 44 6.13 14.18 3.88
N ILE A 45 6.13 12.88 4.19
CA ILE A 45 5.17 12.30 5.13
C ILE A 45 5.75 12.42 6.54
N GLU A 46 4.87 12.71 7.49
CA GLU A 46 5.23 12.68 8.90
C GLU A 46 4.01 12.29 9.73
N LYS A 47 4.22 12.06 11.02
CA LYS A 47 3.10 11.80 11.92
C LYS A 47 2.15 13.01 11.90
N GLY A 48 0.87 12.73 11.72
CA GLY A 48 -0.16 13.77 11.63
C GLY A 48 -0.54 14.15 10.21
N THR A 49 0.22 13.69 9.21
CA THR A 49 -0.13 13.93 7.79
C THR A 49 -1.50 13.33 7.49
N VAL A 50 -2.35 14.10 6.78
CA VAL A 50 -3.68 13.68 6.37
C VAL A 50 -3.77 13.76 4.85
N VAL A 51 -4.21 12.67 4.22
CA VAL A 51 -4.46 12.62 2.78
C VAL A 51 -5.77 11.88 2.54
N GLU A 52 -6.40 12.14 1.39
CA GLU A 52 -7.63 11.46 1.00
C GLU A 52 -7.48 10.78 -0.34
N SER A 53 -8.05 9.60 -0.45
CA SER A 53 -8.01 8.83 -1.70
C SER A 53 -9.34 8.16 -1.97
N ILE A 54 -9.56 7.80 -3.23
CA ILE A 54 -10.62 6.87 -3.60
C ILE A 54 -9.97 5.50 -3.73
N VAL A 55 -10.57 4.51 -3.09
CA VAL A 55 -10.15 3.11 -3.19
C VAL A 55 -11.29 2.29 -3.77
N GLU A 56 -10.93 1.19 -4.41
CA GLU A 56 -11.90 0.25 -4.95
C GLU A 56 -11.53 -1.17 -4.54
N VAL A 57 -12.49 -1.88 -3.94
CA VAL A 57 -12.34 -3.29 -3.58
C VAL A 57 -13.58 -4.01 -4.09
N LYS A 58 -13.40 -5.01 -4.95
CA LYS A 58 -14.50 -5.82 -5.49
C LYS A 58 -15.57 -4.95 -6.19
N GLY A 59 -15.14 -3.94 -6.93
CA GLY A 59 -16.06 -3.04 -7.62
C GLY A 59 -16.75 -2.01 -6.74
N MET A 60 -16.45 -2.01 -5.44
CA MET A 60 -17.02 -1.04 -4.49
C MET A 60 -16.02 0.07 -4.25
N TYR A 61 -16.46 1.30 -4.48
CA TYR A 61 -15.63 2.47 -4.30
C TYR A 61 -15.89 3.10 -2.93
N ASN A 62 -14.84 3.65 -2.32
CA ASN A 62 -14.99 4.40 -1.08
C ASN A 62 -13.96 5.52 -1.04
N ARG A 63 -14.36 6.63 -0.43
CA ARG A 63 -13.47 7.76 -0.21
C ARG A 63 -12.94 7.63 1.21
N ILE A 64 -11.62 7.49 1.34
CA ILE A 64 -10.97 7.26 2.63
C ILE A 64 -10.10 8.46 2.98
N LYS A 65 -10.28 8.96 4.20
CA LYS A 65 -9.40 9.96 4.78
C LYS A 65 -8.36 9.23 5.64
N TRP A 66 -7.11 9.33 5.24
CA TRP A 66 -6.00 8.64 5.90
C TRP A 66 -5.24 9.61 6.79
N THR A 67 -4.97 9.21 8.03
CA THR A 67 -4.13 9.96 8.96
C THR A 67 -2.94 9.11 9.34
N VAL A 68 -1.74 9.66 9.16
CA VAL A 68 -0.51 8.97 9.59
C VAL A 68 -0.41 9.12 11.09
N VAL A 69 -0.54 8.01 11.81
CA VAL A 69 -0.51 8.01 13.28
C VAL A 69 0.83 7.53 13.84
N ARG A 70 1.64 6.88 13.01
CA ARG A 70 2.99 6.45 13.36
C ARG A 70 3.84 6.51 12.10
N TYR A 71 5.03 7.10 12.22
CA TYR A 71 5.95 7.20 11.08
C TYR A 71 7.37 6.95 11.58
N LYS A 72 7.95 5.84 11.16
CA LYS A 72 9.25 5.37 11.66
C LYS A 72 10.11 4.81 10.53
N PRO A 73 10.66 5.69 9.67
CA PRO A 73 11.50 5.22 8.57
C PRO A 73 12.81 4.59 9.09
N PRO A 74 13.33 3.60 8.42
CA PRO A 74 12.78 2.89 7.28
C PRO A 74 11.99 1.64 7.69
N GLU A 75 11.54 1.57 8.93
CA GLU A 75 10.94 0.36 9.50
C GLU A 75 9.46 0.21 9.19
N GLY A 76 8.71 1.30 9.33
CA GLY A 76 7.27 1.20 9.13
C GLY A 76 6.50 2.48 9.35
N MET A 77 5.23 2.44 8.99
CA MET A 77 4.28 3.51 9.28
C MET A 77 2.90 2.92 9.48
N THR A 78 2.06 3.63 10.22
CA THR A 78 0.68 3.24 10.46
C THR A 78 -0.24 4.38 10.04
N LEU A 79 -1.26 4.05 9.24
CA LEU A 79 -2.27 4.99 8.82
C LEU A 79 -3.63 4.51 9.31
N ASN A 80 -4.41 5.45 9.87
CA ASN A 80 -5.81 5.18 10.18
C ASN A 80 -6.66 5.79 9.07
N GLY A 81 -7.58 5.00 8.52
CA GLY A 81 -8.46 5.42 7.45
C GLY A 81 -9.91 5.48 7.93
N ASP A 82 -10.57 6.59 7.60
CA ASP A 82 -11.99 6.79 7.87
C ASP A 82 -12.71 6.88 6.54
N GLY A 83 -13.54 5.89 6.26
CA GLY A 83 -14.30 5.83 5.01
C GLY A 83 -15.74 6.23 5.19
N VAL A 84 -16.42 6.37 4.06
CA VAL A 84 -17.85 6.68 4.03
C VAL A 84 -18.63 5.47 4.57
N GLY A 85 -19.70 5.73 5.29
CA GLY A 85 -20.56 4.68 5.83
C GLY A 85 -20.01 4.03 7.10
N GLY A 86 -19.10 4.70 7.80
CA GLY A 86 -18.54 4.17 9.04
C GLY A 86 -17.44 3.13 8.84
N VAL A 87 -16.89 3.04 7.63
CA VAL A 87 -15.77 2.11 7.37
C VAL A 87 -14.52 2.61 8.09
N LYS A 88 -13.84 1.68 8.78
CA LYS A 88 -12.59 1.95 9.49
C LYS A 88 -11.52 1.02 8.97
N VAL A 89 -10.36 1.58 8.66
CA VAL A 89 -9.23 0.81 8.15
C VAL A 89 -7.98 1.22 8.94
N LYS A 90 -7.18 0.24 9.33
CA LYS A 90 -5.86 0.51 9.89
C LYS A 90 -4.86 -0.19 9.00
N LEU A 91 -3.95 0.56 8.40
CA LEU A 91 -2.95 0.04 7.49
C LEU A 91 -1.57 0.21 8.12
N MET A 92 -0.85 -0.90 8.24
CA MET A 92 0.53 -0.88 8.74
C MET A 92 1.45 -1.37 7.64
N ALA A 93 2.32 -0.50 7.16
CA ALA A 93 3.34 -0.84 6.17
C ALA A 93 4.65 -1.08 6.91
N LYS A 94 5.35 -2.15 6.54
CA LYS A 94 6.59 -2.56 7.22
C LYS A 94 7.66 -2.91 6.21
N VAL A 95 8.90 -2.56 6.54
CA VAL A 95 10.07 -2.98 5.77
C VAL A 95 11.09 -3.51 6.75
N ARG A 96 11.59 -4.72 6.50
CA ARG A 96 12.58 -5.37 7.36
C ARG A 96 13.78 -5.80 6.52
N PRO A 97 14.99 -5.75 7.08
CA PRO A 97 16.15 -6.31 6.40
C PRO A 97 15.98 -7.83 6.19
N ALA A 98 16.46 -8.31 5.06
CA ALA A 98 16.51 -9.73 4.76
C ALA A 98 17.88 -10.04 4.16
N ASP A 99 18.21 -11.33 4.01
CA ASP A 99 19.55 -11.75 3.61
C ASP A 99 20.03 -11.10 2.31
N GLU A 100 19.16 -10.97 1.33
CA GLU A 100 19.52 -10.40 0.03
C GLU A 100 18.69 -9.19 -0.34
N GLY A 101 18.29 -8.42 0.65
CA GLY A 101 17.47 -7.24 0.41
C GLY A 101 16.57 -6.94 1.57
N SER A 102 15.26 -6.96 1.33
CA SER A 102 14.26 -6.61 2.34
C SER A 102 13.02 -7.47 2.22
N THR A 103 12.24 -7.50 3.29
CA THR A 103 10.88 -8.02 3.28
C THR A 103 9.93 -6.84 3.45
N VAL A 104 9.02 -6.66 2.49
CA VAL A 104 7.99 -5.62 2.53
C VAL A 104 6.67 -6.28 2.89
N GLY A 105 5.96 -5.71 3.86
CA GLY A 105 4.70 -6.29 4.31
C GLY A 105 3.66 -5.26 4.67
N PHE A 106 2.41 -5.72 4.65
CA PHE A 106 1.26 -4.93 5.09
C PHE A 106 0.42 -5.74 6.06
N ASP A 107 -0.03 -5.07 7.13
CA ASP A 107 -1.09 -5.57 7.99
C ASP A 107 -2.27 -4.62 7.84
N VAL A 108 -3.46 -5.16 7.63
CA VAL A 108 -4.66 -4.36 7.43
C VAL A 108 -5.74 -4.84 8.40
N HIS A 109 -6.30 -3.90 9.17
CA HIS A 109 -7.45 -4.18 10.03
C HIS A 109 -8.66 -3.44 9.46
N LEU A 110 -9.72 -4.18 9.18
CA LEU A 110 -10.98 -3.64 8.67
C LEU A 110 -12.04 -3.69 9.77
N GLY A 111 -12.79 -2.61 9.91
CA GLY A 111 -13.86 -2.56 10.92
C GLY A 111 -14.92 -1.54 10.55
N GLY A 112 -15.86 -1.38 11.47
CA GLY A 112 -16.97 -0.46 11.32
C GLY A 112 -18.27 -1.17 10.98
N PRO A 113 -19.42 -0.52 11.25
CA PRO A 113 -20.73 -1.16 11.04
C PRO A 113 -20.99 -1.61 9.62
N ALA A 114 -20.48 -0.88 8.64
CA ALA A 114 -20.68 -1.22 7.22
C ALA A 114 -20.05 -2.55 6.83
N LEU A 115 -19.08 -3.05 7.62
CA LEU A 115 -18.35 -4.27 7.30
C LEU A 115 -18.69 -5.44 8.21
N PHE A 116 -19.81 -5.35 8.91
CA PHE A 116 -20.32 -6.50 9.69
C PHE A 116 -21.04 -7.48 8.76
N GLY A 117 -20.95 -8.77 9.08
CA GLY A 117 -21.68 -9.82 8.38
C GLY A 117 -21.07 -10.18 7.02
N PRO A 118 -21.93 -10.67 6.09
CA PRO A 118 -21.44 -11.23 4.82
C PRO A 118 -20.67 -10.23 3.94
N ILE A 119 -21.06 -8.96 3.94
CA ILE A 119 -20.38 -7.94 3.12
C ILE A 119 -18.94 -7.81 3.58
N GLY A 120 -18.71 -7.77 4.89
CA GLY A 120 -17.35 -7.68 5.42
C GLY A 120 -16.50 -8.89 5.05
N MET A 121 -17.08 -10.07 5.01
CA MET A 121 -16.39 -11.29 4.60
C MET A 121 -15.97 -11.23 3.14
N ILE A 122 -16.86 -10.74 2.28
CA ILE A 122 -16.56 -10.60 0.84
C ILE A 122 -15.43 -9.58 0.63
N VAL A 123 -15.53 -8.43 1.28
CA VAL A 123 -14.50 -7.38 1.18
C VAL A 123 -13.16 -7.90 1.70
N ALA A 124 -13.15 -8.60 2.83
CA ALA A 124 -11.91 -9.13 3.39
C ALA A 124 -11.25 -10.14 2.44
N ALA A 125 -12.04 -11.02 1.84
CA ALA A 125 -11.51 -12.01 0.90
C ALA A 125 -10.91 -11.33 -0.34
N ALA A 126 -11.62 -10.33 -0.88
CA ALA A 126 -11.13 -9.59 -2.04
C ALA A 126 -9.86 -8.80 -1.69
N LEU A 127 -9.83 -8.18 -0.53
CA LEU A 127 -8.68 -7.39 -0.10
C LEU A 127 -7.45 -8.28 0.14
N ARG A 128 -7.63 -9.49 0.63
CA ARG A 128 -6.53 -10.44 0.80
C ARG A 128 -5.85 -10.70 -0.55
N SER A 129 -6.66 -10.90 -1.59
CA SER A 129 -6.15 -11.06 -2.95
C SER A 129 -5.46 -9.79 -3.45
N ASP A 130 -6.04 -8.62 -3.16
CA ASP A 130 -5.46 -7.34 -3.56
C ASP A 130 -4.11 -7.09 -2.88
N ILE A 131 -3.97 -7.44 -1.61
CA ILE A 131 -2.69 -7.31 -0.90
C ILE A 131 -1.62 -8.14 -1.60
N LYS A 132 -1.94 -9.40 -1.89
CA LYS A 132 -0.99 -10.29 -2.57
C LYS A 132 -0.60 -9.73 -3.94
N GLN A 133 -1.56 -9.31 -4.73
CA GLN A 133 -1.32 -8.77 -6.06
C GLN A 133 -0.51 -7.46 -5.98
N SER A 134 -0.82 -6.61 -5.02
CA SER A 134 -0.10 -5.34 -4.84
C SER A 134 1.37 -5.57 -4.50
N LEU A 135 1.66 -6.54 -3.63
CA LEU A 135 3.03 -6.87 -3.29
C LEU A 135 3.80 -7.43 -4.48
N GLN A 136 3.16 -8.28 -5.29
CA GLN A 136 3.76 -8.78 -6.52
C GLN A 136 4.02 -7.63 -7.50
N ASN A 137 3.08 -6.70 -7.64
CA ASN A 137 3.25 -5.51 -8.47
C ASN A 137 4.42 -4.65 -7.98
N PHE A 138 4.54 -4.51 -6.66
CA PHE A 138 5.62 -3.73 -6.04
C PHE A 138 6.99 -4.26 -6.50
N VAL A 139 7.20 -5.57 -6.41
CA VAL A 139 8.44 -6.19 -6.86
C VAL A 139 8.66 -5.92 -8.35
N ARG A 140 7.63 -6.15 -9.16
CA ARG A 140 7.74 -5.98 -10.61
C ARG A 140 8.08 -4.53 -10.99
N VAL A 141 7.42 -3.56 -10.38
CA VAL A 141 7.58 -2.15 -10.73
C VAL A 141 8.94 -1.62 -10.30
N PHE A 142 9.39 -1.97 -9.10
CA PHE A 142 10.57 -1.34 -8.52
C PHE A 142 11.86 -2.16 -8.69
N THR A 143 11.78 -3.33 -9.28
CA THR A 143 12.97 -4.15 -9.58
C THR A 143 13.12 -4.47 -11.07
N ALA A 144 12.21 -3.99 -11.90
CA ALA A 144 12.32 -4.21 -13.34
C ALA A 144 13.55 -3.51 -13.90
N PRO A 145 14.22 -4.11 -14.90
CA PRO A 145 15.32 -3.40 -15.56
C PRO A 145 14.86 -2.09 -16.17
N ASP A 146 15.72 -1.08 -16.12
CA ASP A 146 15.42 0.19 -16.73
C ASP A 146 15.37 0.02 -18.26
N PRO A 147 14.24 0.28 -18.92
CA PRO A 147 14.13 0.11 -20.37
C PRO A 147 15.11 0.97 -21.16
N GLY A 148 15.57 2.08 -20.59
CA GLY A 148 16.50 2.94 -21.26
C GLY A 148 17.95 2.49 -21.23
N THR A 149 18.26 1.49 -20.37
CA THR A 149 19.66 1.01 -20.22
C THR A 149 19.85 -0.39 -20.76
N ASN A 150 18.89 -0.96 -21.30
CA ASN A 150 18.90 -2.35 -21.65
C ASN A 150 19.53 -2.63 -22.96
N GLY A 151 20.32 -2.64 -22.77
CA GLY A 151 20.56 -2.48 -23.52
C GLY A 151 20.43 -2.31 -24.49
N ASP A 152 20.47 -2.05 -24.38
CA ASP A 152 20.14 -1.56 -24.84
C ASP A 152 19.90 -1.55 -25.37
N GLY A 153 20.27 -1.67 -25.45
CA GLY A 153 19.68 -1.51 -25.47
C GLY A 153 19.15 -1.49 -25.84
N GLY A 154 19.20 -1.58 -26.02
CA GLY A 154 18.35 -1.44 -25.97
C GLY A 154 17.70 -1.27 -26.21
N VAL A 155 17.66 -1.06 -26.37
CA VAL A 155 16.70 -0.62 -26.05
C VAL A 155 15.73 -0.94 -26.00
N ARG A 156 15.25 -1.25 -25.62
CA ARG A 156 14.12 -1.44 -25.44
C ARG A 156 13.28 -0.76 -24.91
N HIS A 157 12.98 -0.27 -24.91
CA HIS A 157 12.36 0.30 -24.18
C HIS A 157 11.45 0.43 -23.88
#